data_a659dbe19027d7e6a91217fd0c122a77
#
_entry.id   a659dbe19027d7e6a91217fd0c122a77
#
_cell.length_a   1.000
_cell.length_b   1.000
_cell.length_c   1.000
_cell.angle_alpha   90.00
_cell.angle_beta   90.00
_cell.angle_gamma   90.00
#
_symmetry.space_group_name_H-M   'P 1'
#
loop_
_entity.id
_entity.type
_entity.pdbx_description
1 polymer ?
#
loop_
_entity_poly.entity_id
_entity_poly.type
_entity_poly.pdbx_seq_one_letter_code
_entity_poly.pdbx_strand_id
1 'polypeptide(L)'
;MVERDRLSLAALDFGFYFDDRTLPVVVAPVRQVDREWRYVVAAGEIMAGSAYAADGRRALPDAPTAEPWSFAQTVASSIAPPEIVYVLDVCEAGGELRLLELNPFSGADLYACNADEVVRAVSMVAARLAQP
;
A
#
# COMPACT_ATOMS: atom_id res chain seq x y z
N MET A 1 -9.39 7.26 -8.02
CA MET A 1 -10.29 7.79 -6.96
C MET A 1 -11.42 8.53 -7.65
N VAL A 2 -12.68 8.25 -7.30
CA VAL A 2 -13.86 8.90 -7.89
C VAL A 2 -14.44 9.84 -6.84
N GLU A 3 -14.66 11.10 -7.22
CA GLU A 3 -15.28 12.09 -6.33
C GLU A 3 -16.72 11.70 -5.99
N ARG A 4 -17.16 12.00 -4.75
CA ARG A 4 -18.44 11.55 -4.21
C ARG A 4 -19.65 11.94 -5.06
N ASP A 5 -19.62 13.11 -5.69
CA ASP A 5 -20.66 13.63 -6.58
C ASP A 5 -20.67 12.96 -7.97
N ARG A 6 -19.63 12.16 -8.26
CA ARG A 6 -19.48 11.38 -9.49
C ARG A 6 -19.61 9.88 -9.27
N LEU A 7 -20.01 9.44 -8.07
CA LEU A 7 -20.24 8.03 -7.78
C LEU A 7 -21.41 7.50 -8.64
N SER A 8 -21.07 6.91 -9.74
CA SER A 8 -21.98 6.14 -10.60
C SER A 8 -21.31 4.84 -10.99
N LEU A 9 -22.08 3.83 -11.38
CA LEU A 9 -21.50 2.58 -11.89
C LEU A 9 -20.54 2.84 -13.04
N ALA A 10 -20.88 3.77 -13.95
CA ALA A 10 -20.01 4.14 -15.06
C ALA A 10 -18.71 4.84 -14.63
N ALA A 11 -18.72 5.58 -13.53
CA ALA A 11 -17.51 6.22 -12.99
C ALA A 11 -16.62 5.26 -12.20
N LEU A 12 -17.19 4.15 -11.74
CA LEU A 12 -16.45 3.03 -11.14
C LEU A 12 -15.94 2.05 -12.22
N ASP A 13 -16.28 2.30 -13.50
CA ASP A 13 -15.97 1.46 -14.64
C ASP A 13 -14.49 1.57 -15.06
N PHE A 14 -13.60 1.03 -14.26
CA PHE A 14 -12.21 0.80 -14.60
C PHE A 14 -11.91 -0.68 -14.95
N GLY A 15 -12.76 -1.30 -15.73
CA GLY A 15 -12.42 -2.52 -16.48
C GLY A 15 -12.52 -3.87 -15.79
N PHE A 16 -12.68 -3.99 -14.47
CA PHE A 16 -12.62 -5.31 -13.83
C PHE A 16 -13.69 -5.65 -12.80
N TYR A 17 -14.52 -4.68 -12.36
CA TYR A 17 -15.35 -4.87 -11.17
C TYR A 17 -16.85 -4.63 -11.38
N PHE A 18 -17.30 -4.52 -12.65
CA PHE A 18 -18.58 -3.91 -12.96
C PHE A 18 -19.78 -4.81 -12.89
N ASP A 19 -19.59 -6.09 -13.05
CA ASP A 19 -20.70 -7.01 -13.16
C ASP A 19 -21.28 -7.40 -11.78
N ASP A 20 -20.53 -7.14 -10.70
CA ASP A 20 -20.98 -7.42 -9.34
C ASP A 20 -21.43 -6.15 -8.62
N ARG A 21 -22.74 -5.89 -8.63
CA ARG A 21 -23.36 -4.78 -7.90
C ARG A 21 -23.35 -4.94 -6.38
N THR A 22 -22.96 -6.09 -5.89
CA THR A 22 -22.90 -6.40 -4.44
C THR A 22 -21.50 -6.21 -3.87
N LEU A 23 -20.52 -5.89 -4.69
CA LEU A 23 -19.15 -5.68 -4.27
C LEU A 23 -19.07 -4.57 -3.21
N PRO A 24 -18.56 -4.84 -2.01
CA PRO A 24 -18.39 -3.81 -0.99
C PRO A 24 -17.34 -2.79 -1.43
N VAL A 25 -17.63 -1.51 -1.23
CA VAL A 25 -16.73 -0.41 -1.55
C VAL A 25 -16.44 0.42 -0.32
N VAL A 26 -15.22 0.95 -0.23
CA VAL A 26 -14.86 1.93 0.79
C VAL A 26 -15.07 3.33 0.22
N VAL A 27 -15.85 4.14 0.92
CA VAL A 27 -16.11 5.54 0.57
C VAL A 27 -15.45 6.43 1.59
N ALA A 28 -14.58 7.33 1.14
CA ALA A 28 -13.89 8.29 1.98
C ALA A 28 -14.03 9.72 1.39
N PRO A 29 -13.97 10.78 2.23
CA PRO A 29 -13.87 12.15 1.75
C PRO A 29 -12.60 12.32 0.90
N VAL A 30 -12.69 13.13 -0.15
CA VAL A 30 -11.50 13.56 -0.89
C VAL A 30 -10.62 14.39 0.04
N ARG A 31 -9.34 14.04 0.13
CA ARG A 31 -8.34 14.76 0.89
C ARG A 31 -7.15 15.06 -0.01
N GLN A 32 -6.49 16.18 0.24
CA GLN A 32 -5.20 16.41 -0.34
C GLN A 32 -4.19 15.47 0.33
N VAL A 33 -3.42 14.77 -0.49
CA VAL A 33 -2.32 13.92 -0.05
C VAL A 33 -1.03 14.67 -0.31
N ASP A 34 -0.26 14.89 0.76
CA ASP A 34 0.94 15.70 0.72
C ASP A 34 2.16 14.85 0.35
N ARG A 35 2.27 13.63 0.95
CA ARG A 35 3.36 12.68 0.68
C ARG A 35 2.84 11.26 0.73
N GLU A 36 3.51 10.35 -0.01
CA GLU A 36 3.14 8.93 -0.08
C GLU A 36 4.38 8.04 0.02
N TRP A 37 4.24 6.94 0.77
CA TRP A 37 5.27 5.94 0.98
C TRP A 37 4.70 4.56 0.75
N ARG A 38 5.48 3.71 0.11
CA ARG A 38 5.19 2.28 -0.09
C ARG A 38 6.09 1.43 0.76
N TYR A 39 5.51 0.41 1.38
CA TYR A 39 6.22 -0.57 2.20
C TYR A 39 5.92 -1.98 1.74
N VAL A 40 6.94 -2.83 1.71
CA VAL A 40 6.81 -4.27 1.52
C VAL A 40 6.71 -4.93 2.89
N VAL A 41 5.61 -5.63 3.11
CA VAL A 41 5.35 -6.37 4.34
C VAL A 41 5.48 -7.86 4.06
N ALA A 42 6.22 -8.57 4.89
CA ALA A 42 6.35 -10.02 4.82
C ALA A 42 6.18 -10.62 6.24
N ALA A 43 5.23 -11.52 6.40
CA ALA A 43 4.89 -12.15 7.67
C ALA A 43 4.64 -11.16 8.84
N GLY A 44 4.02 -10.01 8.55
CA GLY A 44 3.67 -8.96 9.52
C GLY A 44 4.78 -7.95 9.82
N GLU A 45 5.94 -8.07 9.19
CA GLU A 45 7.09 -7.19 9.38
C GLU A 45 7.36 -6.34 8.14
N ILE A 46 7.69 -5.07 8.34
CA ILE A 46 8.15 -4.19 7.25
C ILE A 46 9.58 -4.57 6.85
N MET A 47 9.76 -4.96 5.59
CA MET A 47 11.05 -5.43 5.07
C MET A 47 11.79 -4.35 4.27
N ALA A 48 11.05 -3.51 3.57
CA ALA A 48 11.60 -2.42 2.77
C ALA A 48 10.57 -1.31 2.61
N GLY A 49 11.02 -0.11 2.30
CA GLY A 49 10.13 1.02 2.07
C GLY A 49 10.75 2.08 1.14
N SER A 50 9.89 2.84 0.49
CA SER A 50 10.24 3.95 -0.39
C SER A 50 9.21 5.05 -0.35
N ALA A 51 9.62 6.31 -0.24
CA ALA A 51 8.80 7.43 -0.64
C ALA A 51 8.65 7.43 -2.17
N TYR A 52 7.48 7.76 -2.71
CA TYR A 52 7.29 7.72 -4.17
C TYR A 52 6.47 8.89 -4.73
N ALA A 53 5.73 9.61 -3.91
CA ALA A 53 4.98 10.78 -4.34
C ALA A 53 5.00 11.90 -3.30
N ALA A 54 4.90 13.14 -3.80
CA ALA A 54 4.72 14.35 -3.01
C ALA A 54 3.80 15.32 -3.77
N ASP A 55 2.90 16.00 -3.05
CA ASP A 55 1.94 16.96 -3.60
C ASP A 55 1.11 16.38 -4.78
N GLY A 56 0.72 15.10 -4.67
CA GLY A 56 -0.05 14.41 -5.71
C GLY A 56 0.73 14.14 -7.00
N ARG A 57 2.05 14.30 -7.00
CA ARG A 57 2.93 14.04 -8.14
C ARG A 57 3.96 12.98 -7.78
N ARG A 58 4.33 12.16 -8.76
CA ARG A 58 5.44 11.23 -8.60
C ARG A 58 6.71 12.02 -8.25
N ALA A 59 7.24 11.76 -7.05
CA ALA A 59 8.51 12.33 -6.60
C ALA A 59 9.67 11.39 -6.92
N LEU A 60 10.90 11.89 -6.77
CA LEU A 60 12.06 11.01 -6.80
C LEU A 60 11.97 10.06 -5.59
N PRO A 61 12.03 8.74 -5.82
CA PRO A 61 11.98 7.77 -4.75
C PRO A 61 13.13 7.96 -3.78
N ASP A 62 12.84 7.90 -2.48
CA ASP A 62 13.82 8.03 -1.40
C ASP A 62 13.48 7.09 -0.24
N ALA A 63 14.45 6.85 0.64
CA ALA A 63 14.22 6.05 1.83
C ALA A 63 13.24 6.76 2.78
N PRO A 64 12.26 6.05 3.35
CA PRO A 64 11.35 6.63 4.33
C PRO A 64 12.10 7.06 5.60
N THR A 65 11.63 8.14 6.22
CA THR A 65 12.09 8.54 7.55
C THR A 65 11.51 7.60 8.62
N ALA A 66 12.02 7.71 9.85
CA ALA A 66 11.64 6.82 10.95
C ALA A 66 10.15 6.87 11.31
N GLU A 67 9.51 8.03 11.20
CA GLU A 67 8.12 8.21 11.60
C GLU A 67 7.14 7.48 10.68
N PRO A 68 7.13 7.66 9.34
CA PRO A 68 6.29 6.88 8.45
C PRO A 68 6.57 5.37 8.51
N TRP A 69 7.83 4.97 8.75
CA TRP A 69 8.19 3.56 8.94
C TRP A 69 7.52 2.97 10.18
N SER A 70 7.63 3.65 11.32
CA SER A 70 7.03 3.21 12.58
C SER A 70 5.51 3.16 12.51
N PHE A 71 4.89 4.12 11.83
CA PHE A 71 3.46 4.12 11.57
C PHE A 71 3.05 2.90 10.72
N ALA A 72 3.75 2.65 9.62
CA ALA A 72 3.49 1.51 8.75
C ALA A 72 3.63 0.18 9.51
N GLN A 73 4.65 0.01 10.36
CA GLN A 73 4.82 -1.18 11.21
C GLN A 73 3.67 -1.33 12.20
N THR A 74 3.21 -0.23 12.80
CA THR A 74 2.05 -0.25 13.70
C THR A 74 0.79 -0.71 12.97
N VAL A 75 0.55 -0.21 11.76
CA VAL A 75 -0.58 -0.63 10.92
C VAL A 75 -0.46 -2.11 10.58
N ALA A 76 0.70 -2.55 10.09
CA ALA A 76 0.93 -3.96 9.71
C ALA A 76 0.67 -4.93 10.88
N SER A 77 1.01 -4.51 12.10
CA SER A 77 0.78 -5.31 13.32
C SER A 77 -0.66 -5.28 13.83
N SER A 78 -1.47 -4.32 13.39
CA SER A 78 -2.82 -4.06 13.92
C SER A 78 -3.94 -4.61 13.02
N ILE A 79 -3.63 -4.93 11.77
CA ILE A 79 -4.62 -5.42 10.79
C ILE A 79 -4.49 -6.92 10.57
N ALA A 80 -5.59 -7.56 10.15
CA ALA A 80 -5.51 -8.89 9.56
C ALA A 80 -4.81 -8.77 8.20
N PRO A 81 -3.67 -9.44 7.97
CA PRO A 81 -2.95 -9.32 6.71
C PRO A 81 -3.79 -9.87 5.55
N PRO A 82 -3.88 -9.15 4.41
CA PRO A 82 -4.59 -9.66 3.24
C PRO A 82 -3.90 -10.90 2.64
N GLU A 83 -2.57 -10.90 2.69
CA GLU A 83 -1.69 -11.98 2.24
C GLU A 83 -0.45 -12.03 3.14
N ILE A 84 0.33 -13.12 3.05
CA ILE A 84 1.56 -13.27 3.84
C ILE A 84 2.67 -12.30 3.40
N VAL A 85 2.66 -11.92 2.11
CA VAL A 85 3.48 -10.85 1.54
C VAL A 85 2.57 -9.90 0.78
N TYR A 86 2.57 -8.65 1.15
CA TYR A 86 1.74 -7.62 0.54
C TYR A 86 2.45 -6.26 0.54
N VAL A 87 1.84 -5.31 -0.12
CA VAL A 87 2.29 -3.91 -0.15
C VAL A 87 1.33 -3.06 0.65
N LEU A 88 1.88 -2.20 1.51
CA LEU A 88 1.17 -1.25 2.35
C LEU A 88 1.61 0.16 1.98
N ASP A 89 0.64 0.99 1.57
CA ASP A 89 0.89 2.39 1.26
C ASP A 89 0.40 3.29 2.40
N VAL A 90 1.26 4.18 2.83
CA VAL A 90 0.99 5.22 3.84
C VAL A 90 1.00 6.57 3.15
N CYS A 91 0.15 7.48 3.58
CA CYS A 91 0.19 8.86 3.15
C CYS A 91 0.21 9.83 4.32
N GLU A 92 0.68 11.03 4.05
CA GLU A 92 0.48 12.20 4.90
C GLU A 92 -0.64 13.04 4.31
N ALA A 93 -1.62 13.40 5.13
CA ALA A 93 -2.74 14.23 4.74
C ALA A 93 -3.13 15.16 5.89
N GLY A 94 -2.93 16.46 5.70
CA GLY A 94 -3.18 17.46 6.72
C GLY A 94 -2.29 17.32 7.97
N GLY A 95 -1.04 16.92 7.78
CA GLY A 95 -0.05 16.74 8.86
C GLY A 95 -0.23 15.43 9.66
N GLU A 96 -1.09 14.51 9.23
CA GLU A 96 -1.30 13.22 9.89
C GLU A 96 -0.96 12.07 8.95
N LEU A 97 -0.30 11.04 9.48
CA LEU A 97 -0.08 9.80 8.75
C LEU A 97 -1.34 8.95 8.73
N ARG A 98 -1.62 8.34 7.58
CA ARG A 98 -2.80 7.51 7.33
C ARG A 98 -2.45 6.31 6.47
N LEU A 99 -3.15 5.20 6.71
CA LEU A 99 -3.17 4.11 5.75
C LEU A 99 -3.88 4.59 4.48
N LEU A 100 -3.22 4.46 3.34
CA LEU A 100 -3.77 4.81 2.03
C LEU A 100 -4.42 3.59 1.39
N GLU A 101 -3.66 2.52 1.20
CA GLU A 101 -4.16 1.29 0.58
C GLU A 101 -3.30 0.07 0.93
N LEU A 102 -3.87 -1.10 0.67
CA LEU A 102 -3.19 -2.40 0.70
C LEU A 102 -3.29 -3.02 -0.69
N ASN A 103 -2.17 -3.49 -1.22
CA ASN A 103 -2.12 -4.09 -2.55
C ASN A 103 -1.43 -5.46 -2.51
N PRO A 104 -1.79 -6.39 -3.42
CA PRO A 104 -1.03 -7.62 -3.63
C PRO A 104 0.43 -7.30 -3.97
N PHE A 105 1.35 -8.10 -3.45
CA PHE A 105 2.78 -7.95 -3.78
C PHE A 105 3.05 -8.18 -5.27
N SER A 106 2.31 -9.11 -5.90
CA SER A 106 2.44 -9.42 -7.32
C SER A 106 2.02 -8.23 -8.20
N GLY A 107 2.94 -7.74 -9.01
CA GLY A 107 2.71 -6.60 -9.90
C GLY A 107 2.87 -5.22 -9.25
N ALA A 108 3.26 -5.15 -7.99
CA ALA A 108 3.55 -3.87 -7.33
C ALA A 108 4.87 -3.28 -7.82
N ASP A 109 4.87 -1.98 -8.09
CA ASP A 109 6.11 -1.22 -8.31
C ASP A 109 6.82 -1.04 -6.95
N LEU A 110 8.10 -1.36 -6.89
CA LEU A 110 8.89 -1.31 -5.65
C LEU A 110 9.62 0.02 -5.45
N TYR A 111 9.60 0.89 -6.46
CA TYR A 111 10.29 2.19 -6.44
C TYR A 111 11.76 2.09 -5.99
N ALA A 112 12.15 2.76 -4.90
CA ALA A 112 13.49 2.71 -4.32
C ALA A 112 13.61 1.73 -3.13
N CYS A 113 12.65 0.83 -2.93
CA CYS A 113 12.80 -0.25 -1.95
C CYS A 113 14.09 -1.04 -2.24
N ASN A 114 14.82 -1.41 -1.19
CA ASN A 114 16.00 -2.23 -1.34
C ASN A 114 15.63 -3.62 -1.87
N ALA A 115 15.97 -3.88 -3.13
CA ALA A 115 15.61 -5.11 -3.82
C ALA A 115 16.20 -6.38 -3.14
N ASP A 116 17.41 -6.29 -2.59
CA ASP A 116 18.05 -7.42 -1.91
C ASP A 116 17.31 -7.79 -0.62
N GLU A 117 16.84 -6.79 0.13
CA GLU A 117 16.02 -7.01 1.33
C GLU A 117 14.68 -7.62 0.96
N VAL A 118 14.02 -7.12 -0.07
CA VAL A 118 12.76 -7.66 -0.57
C VAL A 118 12.92 -9.13 -1.01
N VAL A 119 13.90 -9.41 -1.86
CA VAL A 119 14.16 -10.77 -2.35
C VAL A 119 14.45 -11.72 -1.19
N ARG A 120 15.29 -11.30 -0.24
CA ARG A 120 15.61 -12.12 0.94
C ARG A 120 14.37 -12.43 1.78
N ALA A 121 13.55 -11.42 2.07
CA ALA A 121 12.35 -11.57 2.88
C ALA A 121 11.32 -12.50 2.21
N VAL A 122 11.02 -12.27 0.94
CA VAL A 122 10.07 -13.08 0.17
C VAL A 122 10.56 -14.53 0.04
N SER A 123 11.85 -14.72 -0.22
CA SER A 123 12.46 -16.07 -0.31
C SER A 123 12.38 -16.82 1.02
N MET A 124 12.59 -16.15 2.15
CA MET A 124 12.45 -16.76 3.48
C MET A 124 10.99 -17.20 3.75
N VAL A 125 10.01 -16.37 3.39
CA VAL A 125 8.59 -16.71 3.51
C VAL A 125 8.26 -17.92 2.63
N ALA A 126 8.67 -17.90 1.37
CA ALA A 126 8.44 -19.00 0.43
C ALA A 126 9.06 -20.33 0.93
N ALA A 127 10.29 -20.27 1.46
CA ALA A 127 10.95 -21.44 2.03
C ALA A 127 10.22 -22.01 3.25
N ARG A 128 9.64 -21.17 4.10
CA ARG A 128 8.83 -21.64 5.26
C ARG A 128 7.53 -22.30 4.82
N LEU A 129 6.86 -21.76 3.80
CA LEU A 129 5.63 -22.30 3.26
C LEU A 129 5.83 -23.62 2.50
N ALA A 130 7.03 -23.86 1.97
CA ALA A 130 7.38 -25.09 1.26
C ALA A 130 7.80 -26.25 2.19
N GLN A 131 7.88 -26.04 3.50
CA GLN A 131 8.17 -27.09 4.46
C GLN A 131 6.88 -27.89 4.75
N PRO A 132 6.90 -29.22 4.66
CA PRO A 132 5.74 -30.07 4.88
C PRO A 132 5.28 -30.10 6.35
#